data_3326e87fa6bf4f92375767beed67723b
#
_entry.id   3326e87fa6bf4f92375767beed67723b
#
_cell.length_a   1.000
_cell.length_b   1.000
_cell.length_c   1.000
_cell.angle_alpha   90.00
_cell.angle_beta   90.00
_cell.angle_gamma   90.00
#
_symmetry.space_group_name_H-M   'P 1'
#
loop_
_entity.id
_entity.type
_entity.pdbx_description
1 polymer ?
#
loop_
_entity_poly.entity_id
_entity_poly.type
_entity_poly.pdbx_seq_one_letter_code
_entity_poly.pdbx_strand_id
1 'polypeptide(L)'
;MDFTSKVVTCREGFVNHTFNLITPIVEADYVVNICKLKTHSMTGYSGGIKNLFGTIPGLEKPQMHYRWPKIEDFSNMLLELAQTVNPAVTIIDAIDAMEGNGPTGGTSHPLNLIMAARDFYTQDYFAAQLMKLNPMDVVMIRQAVERGLALPDEIELAGEQIPEGLTPFEKPDTHKLDFSTSVPPFLARPATMLMKHFLKSYPKVNPDICVGCGRCAESCPAHIIKIKDKKAHFTKKGCISCFCCQEMCPAKAISVKRAL
;
A
#
# COMPACT_ATOMS: atom_id res chain seq x y z
N MET A 1 -21.48 2.87 8.33
CA MET A 1 -22.25 3.12 7.10
C MET A 1 -22.19 1.86 6.28
N ASP A 2 -23.31 1.23 6.04
CA ASP A 2 -23.41 0.11 5.10
C ASP A 2 -23.63 0.70 3.72
N PHE A 3 -22.57 0.75 2.92
CA PHE A 3 -22.70 1.10 1.52
C PHE A 3 -23.13 -0.13 0.72
N THR A 4 -24.17 0.00 -0.06
CA THR A 4 -24.45 -0.95 -1.13
C THR A 4 -23.28 -0.96 -2.11
N SER A 5 -23.10 -2.05 -2.84
CA SER A 5 -22.00 -2.19 -3.80
C SER A 5 -22.53 -2.74 -5.12
N LYS A 6 -21.79 -2.44 -6.19
CA LYS A 6 -22.08 -2.89 -7.56
C LYS A 6 -20.83 -3.52 -8.16
N VAL A 7 -21.04 -4.58 -8.94
CA VAL A 7 -19.96 -5.21 -9.71
C VAL A 7 -19.72 -4.40 -10.98
N VAL A 8 -18.47 -3.99 -11.19
CA VAL A 8 -18.02 -3.25 -12.36
C VAL A 8 -16.98 -4.09 -13.10
N THR A 9 -17.08 -4.16 -14.41
CA THR A 9 -16.14 -4.88 -15.26
C THR A 9 -14.95 -3.98 -15.59
N CYS A 10 -13.74 -4.47 -15.36
CA CYS A 10 -12.51 -3.82 -15.80
C CYS A 10 -12.31 -4.11 -17.29
N ARG A 11 -12.08 -3.07 -18.11
CA ARG A 11 -11.93 -3.22 -19.56
C ARG A 11 -10.60 -3.88 -19.97
N GLU A 12 -9.55 -3.69 -19.17
CA GLU A 12 -8.17 -4.11 -19.48
C GLU A 12 -7.58 -4.96 -18.36
N GLY A 13 -8.38 -5.84 -17.73
CA GLY A 13 -7.94 -6.64 -16.60
C GLY A 13 -6.97 -7.76 -16.99
N PHE A 14 -5.74 -7.73 -16.46
CA PHE A 14 -4.75 -8.81 -16.54
C PHE A 14 -4.93 -9.86 -15.45
N VAL A 15 -5.19 -9.38 -14.22
CA VAL A 15 -5.31 -10.24 -13.03
C VAL A 15 -6.71 -10.23 -12.44
N ASN A 16 -7.49 -9.16 -12.68
CA ASN A 16 -8.84 -9.04 -12.18
C ASN A 16 -9.79 -8.45 -13.23
N HIS A 17 -10.84 -9.16 -13.57
CA HIS A 17 -11.79 -8.72 -14.59
C HIS A 17 -12.99 -7.95 -14.04
N THR A 18 -13.26 -8.06 -12.75
CA THR A 18 -14.41 -7.40 -12.11
C THR A 18 -14.05 -6.90 -10.72
N PHE A 19 -14.58 -5.74 -10.36
CA PHE A 19 -14.48 -5.18 -9.01
C PHE A 19 -15.87 -4.98 -8.42
N ASN A 20 -16.03 -5.30 -7.15
CA ASN A 20 -17.18 -4.88 -6.38
C ASN A 20 -16.84 -3.52 -5.75
N LEU A 21 -17.48 -2.46 -6.22
CA LEU A 21 -17.24 -1.08 -5.77
C LEU A 21 -18.42 -0.57 -4.97
N ILE A 22 -18.17 0.28 -3.98
CA ILE A 22 -19.24 0.97 -3.26
C ILE A 22 -20.08 1.78 -4.24
N THR A 23 -21.41 1.68 -4.12
CA THR A 23 -22.38 2.30 -5.04
C THR A 23 -22.15 3.79 -5.27
N PRO A 24 -21.82 4.62 -4.26
CA PRO A 24 -21.55 6.05 -4.48
C PRO A 24 -20.43 6.34 -5.48
N ILE A 25 -19.42 5.47 -5.56
CA ILE A 25 -18.32 5.63 -6.55
C ILE A 25 -18.80 5.30 -7.96
N VAL A 26 -19.66 4.28 -8.09
CA VAL A 26 -20.16 3.83 -9.40
C VAL A 26 -21.19 4.81 -9.98
N GLU A 27 -21.95 5.49 -9.13
CA GLU A 27 -23.03 6.41 -9.53
C GLU A 27 -22.59 7.88 -9.60
N ALA A 28 -21.36 8.19 -9.18
CA ALA A 28 -20.85 9.56 -9.22
C ALA A 28 -20.52 9.99 -10.66
N ASP A 29 -20.90 11.22 -11.03
CA ASP A 29 -20.50 11.84 -12.29
C ASP A 29 -18.99 12.13 -12.30
N TYR A 30 -18.42 12.47 -11.14
CA TYR A 30 -17.01 12.76 -10.95
C TYR A 30 -16.51 12.17 -9.63
N VAL A 31 -15.33 11.54 -9.68
CA VAL A 31 -14.62 11.06 -8.48
C VAL A 31 -13.42 11.96 -8.23
N VAL A 32 -13.36 12.57 -7.05
CA VAL A 32 -12.18 13.28 -6.55
C VAL A 32 -11.48 12.38 -5.55
N ASN A 33 -10.25 12.01 -5.85
CA ASN A 33 -9.44 11.13 -5.02
C ASN A 33 -8.54 11.97 -4.10
N ILE A 34 -8.79 11.95 -2.80
CA ILE A 34 -8.00 12.70 -1.81
C ILE A 34 -7.29 11.71 -0.91
N CYS A 35 -5.97 11.78 -0.86
CA CYS A 35 -5.15 10.84 -0.09
C CYS A 35 -4.03 11.52 0.69
N LYS A 36 -3.54 10.83 1.72
CA LYS A 36 -2.35 11.20 2.49
C LYS A 36 -1.13 10.51 1.89
N LEU A 37 -0.04 11.28 1.67
CA LEU A 37 1.26 10.71 1.28
C LEU A 37 1.86 9.91 2.42
N LYS A 38 2.21 8.65 2.19
CA LYS A 38 2.78 7.79 3.22
C LYS A 38 3.55 6.59 2.69
N THR A 39 4.47 6.09 3.52
CA THR A 39 5.04 4.76 3.37
C THR A 39 4.03 3.67 3.70
N HIS A 40 4.29 2.44 3.29
CA HIS A 40 3.38 1.32 3.50
C HIS A 40 4.14 0.00 3.64
N SER A 41 3.87 -0.76 4.68
CA SER A 41 4.61 -2.00 5.01
C SER A 41 4.55 -3.06 3.91
N MET A 42 3.48 -3.17 3.13
CA MET A 42 3.37 -4.14 2.03
C MET A 42 3.88 -3.57 0.70
N THR A 43 3.41 -2.38 0.31
CA THR A 43 3.66 -1.80 -1.03
C THR A 43 4.84 -0.83 -1.07
N GLY A 44 5.48 -0.53 0.06
CA GLY A 44 6.55 0.47 0.19
C GLY A 44 6.03 1.91 0.19
N TYR A 45 5.03 2.19 -0.62
CA TYR A 45 4.45 3.50 -0.89
C TYR A 45 2.92 3.44 -0.91
N SER A 46 2.26 4.53 -0.56
CA SER A 46 0.82 4.74 -0.70
C SER A 46 0.53 6.20 -1.02
N GLY A 47 -0.11 6.43 -2.15
CA GLY A 47 -0.57 7.72 -2.66
C GLY A 47 -1.90 7.55 -3.40
N GLY A 48 -2.01 8.18 -4.58
CA GLY A 48 -3.23 8.23 -5.37
C GLY A 48 -3.75 6.86 -5.79
N ILE A 49 -2.91 6.04 -6.41
CA ILE A 49 -3.30 4.70 -6.90
C ILE A 49 -3.84 3.84 -5.75
N LYS A 50 -3.04 3.69 -4.69
CA LYS A 50 -3.42 2.80 -3.57
C LYS A 50 -4.61 3.32 -2.77
N ASN A 51 -4.86 4.62 -2.73
CA ASN A 51 -6.01 5.18 -2.02
C ASN A 51 -7.34 4.69 -2.60
N LEU A 52 -7.39 4.47 -3.91
CA LEU A 52 -8.56 3.94 -4.61
C LEU A 52 -8.96 2.52 -4.16
N PHE A 53 -8.05 1.78 -3.52
CA PHE A 53 -8.39 0.53 -2.85
C PHE A 53 -9.43 0.73 -1.73
N GLY A 54 -9.62 1.97 -1.26
CA GLY A 54 -10.69 2.39 -0.37
C GLY A 54 -12.10 2.20 -0.93
N THR A 55 -12.26 2.15 -2.27
CA THR A 55 -13.56 1.98 -2.95
C THR A 55 -14.09 0.55 -2.90
N ILE A 56 -13.25 -0.43 -2.55
CA ILE A 56 -13.66 -1.81 -2.31
C ILE A 56 -14.36 -1.90 -0.96
N PRO A 57 -15.56 -2.53 -0.87
CA PRO A 57 -16.33 -2.59 0.37
C PRO A 57 -15.66 -3.47 1.43
N GLY A 58 -15.75 -3.02 2.67
CA GLY A 58 -15.55 -3.75 3.93
C GLY A 58 -14.47 -4.82 3.95
N LEU A 59 -14.89 -6.05 4.21
CA LEU A 59 -14.01 -7.21 4.37
C LEU A 59 -13.51 -7.82 3.05
N GLU A 60 -13.93 -7.34 1.90
CA GLU A 60 -13.40 -7.79 0.61
C GLU A 60 -11.93 -7.38 0.41
N LYS A 61 -11.49 -6.25 0.98
CA LYS A 61 -10.08 -5.82 0.94
C LYS A 61 -9.09 -6.89 1.44
N PRO A 62 -9.29 -7.48 2.64
CA PRO A 62 -8.47 -8.59 3.10
C PRO A 62 -8.51 -9.80 2.16
N GLN A 63 -9.67 -10.11 1.57
CA GLN A 63 -9.82 -11.22 0.62
C GLN A 63 -9.00 -10.98 -0.66
N MET A 64 -8.92 -9.73 -1.13
CA MET A 64 -8.07 -9.37 -2.25
C MET A 64 -6.58 -9.56 -1.94
N HIS A 65 -6.12 -9.24 -0.75
CA HIS A 65 -4.76 -9.55 -0.31
C HIS A 65 -4.48 -11.08 -0.29
N TYR A 66 -5.48 -11.88 0.04
CA TYR A 66 -5.35 -13.34 0.03
C TYR A 66 -5.34 -13.89 -1.40
N ARG A 67 -6.16 -13.35 -2.27
CA ARG A 67 -6.24 -13.74 -3.68
C ARG A 67 -4.97 -13.41 -4.46
N TRP A 68 -4.36 -12.25 -4.19
CA TRP A 68 -3.11 -11.80 -4.81
C TRP A 68 -2.02 -11.57 -3.74
N PRO A 69 -1.43 -12.65 -3.18
CA PRO A 69 -0.43 -12.51 -2.12
C PRO A 69 0.94 -12.04 -2.61
N LYS A 70 1.21 -12.15 -3.92
CA LYS A 70 2.42 -11.61 -4.54
C LYS A 70 2.25 -10.13 -4.78
N ILE A 71 3.28 -9.36 -4.48
CA ILE A 71 3.23 -7.90 -4.62
C ILE A 71 3.04 -7.47 -6.07
N GLU A 72 3.57 -8.23 -7.03
CA GLU A 72 3.44 -7.97 -8.46
C GLU A 72 1.98 -8.09 -8.91
N ASP A 73 1.29 -9.16 -8.53
CA ASP A 73 -0.12 -9.40 -8.89
C ASP A 73 -1.03 -8.41 -8.15
N PHE A 74 -0.75 -8.12 -6.88
CA PHE A 74 -1.49 -7.15 -6.09
C PHE A 74 -1.34 -5.74 -6.65
N SER A 75 -0.15 -5.36 -7.09
CA SER A 75 0.10 -4.06 -7.72
C SER A 75 -0.63 -3.92 -9.06
N ASN A 76 -0.64 -4.97 -9.90
CA ASN A 76 -1.43 -4.97 -11.12
C ASN A 76 -2.93 -4.82 -10.84
N MET A 77 -3.45 -5.55 -9.85
CA MET A 77 -4.85 -5.41 -9.41
C MET A 77 -5.16 -3.97 -8.98
N LEU A 78 -4.24 -3.29 -8.26
CA LEU A 78 -4.42 -1.89 -7.87
C LEU A 78 -4.45 -0.95 -9.09
N LEU A 79 -3.62 -1.20 -10.11
CA LEU A 79 -3.63 -0.40 -11.35
C LEU A 79 -4.94 -0.59 -12.12
N GLU A 80 -5.43 -1.82 -12.22
CA GLU A 80 -6.70 -2.15 -12.87
C GLU A 80 -7.89 -1.52 -12.12
N LEU A 81 -7.87 -1.55 -10.80
CA LEU A 81 -8.86 -0.85 -9.97
C LEU A 81 -8.82 0.65 -10.23
N ALA A 82 -7.62 1.24 -10.29
CA ALA A 82 -7.44 2.67 -10.54
C ALA A 82 -7.95 3.07 -11.93
N GLN A 83 -7.71 2.27 -12.95
CA GLN A 83 -8.28 2.46 -14.30
C GLN A 83 -9.82 2.34 -14.30
N THR A 84 -10.36 1.44 -13.47
CA THR A 84 -11.83 1.23 -13.38
C THR A 84 -12.52 2.40 -12.68
N VAL A 85 -11.95 2.91 -11.60
CA VAL A 85 -12.50 4.08 -10.86
C VAL A 85 -12.26 5.37 -11.61
N ASN A 86 -11.09 5.54 -12.25
CA ASN A 86 -10.67 6.65 -13.09
C ASN A 86 -11.03 8.04 -12.50
N PRO A 87 -10.42 8.46 -11.40
CA PRO A 87 -10.74 9.73 -10.76
C PRO A 87 -10.45 10.92 -11.68
N ALA A 88 -11.30 11.93 -11.68
CA ALA A 88 -11.15 13.15 -12.47
C ALA A 88 -9.94 13.99 -12.02
N VAL A 89 -9.62 13.95 -10.73
CA VAL A 89 -8.46 14.58 -10.11
C VAL A 89 -8.04 13.81 -8.86
N THR A 90 -6.75 13.73 -8.64
CA THR A 90 -6.18 13.23 -7.38
C THR A 90 -5.46 14.36 -6.66
N ILE A 91 -5.75 14.50 -5.37
CA ILE A 91 -5.11 15.45 -4.46
C ILE A 91 -4.34 14.63 -3.42
N ILE A 92 -3.03 14.85 -3.35
CA ILE A 92 -2.16 14.23 -2.35
C ILE A 92 -1.83 15.26 -1.27
N ASP A 93 -2.32 15.01 -0.07
CA ASP A 93 -1.95 15.75 1.12
C ASP A 93 -0.60 15.24 1.65
N ALA A 94 0.42 16.06 1.51
CA ALA A 94 1.76 15.89 2.06
C ALA A 94 2.14 17.02 3.03
N ILE A 95 1.14 17.74 3.58
CA ILE A 95 1.41 18.74 4.63
C ILE A 95 2.11 18.04 5.79
N ASP A 96 1.47 16.99 6.31
CA ASP A 96 2.02 16.13 7.35
C ASP A 96 1.97 14.67 6.85
N ALA A 97 2.95 14.29 6.05
CA ALA A 97 3.05 12.94 5.50
C ALA A 97 3.47 11.93 6.58
N MET A 98 3.49 10.64 6.24
CA MET A 98 3.87 9.59 7.18
C MET A 98 5.01 8.75 6.62
N GLU A 99 6.02 8.49 7.44
CA GLU A 99 7.15 7.60 7.14
C GLU A 99 7.20 6.35 8.03
N GLY A 100 8.13 5.42 7.79
CA GLY A 100 8.32 4.22 8.60
C GLY A 100 7.25 3.16 8.34
N ASN A 101 6.75 2.54 9.40
CA ASN A 101 5.84 1.37 9.33
C ASN A 101 4.37 1.76 9.06
N GLY A 102 4.15 2.56 8.00
CA GLY A 102 2.79 2.85 7.53
C GLY A 102 1.99 1.58 7.16
N PRO A 103 0.67 1.71 6.93
CA PRO A 103 -0.08 2.95 6.69
C PRO A 103 -0.64 3.62 7.95
N THR A 104 -0.52 3.01 9.14
CA THR A 104 -1.08 3.54 10.41
C THR A 104 -0.10 3.57 11.57
N GLY A 105 1.01 2.85 11.48
CA GLY A 105 2.03 2.69 12.51
C GLY A 105 3.32 3.48 12.26
N GLY A 106 3.32 4.40 11.31
CA GLY A 106 4.46 5.27 11.03
C GLY A 106 4.50 6.52 11.89
N THR A 107 5.48 7.36 11.63
CA THR A 107 5.71 8.67 12.27
C THR A 107 5.44 9.80 11.29
N SER A 108 5.20 10.99 11.82
CA SER A 108 4.99 12.21 11.03
C SER A 108 6.28 12.60 10.30
N HIS A 109 6.15 13.02 9.04
CA HIS A 109 7.21 13.59 8.21
C HIS A 109 6.63 14.73 7.36
N PRO A 110 6.61 15.96 7.87
CA PRO A 110 5.99 17.08 7.19
C PRO A 110 6.80 17.49 5.96
N LEU A 111 6.10 17.62 4.82
CA LEU A 111 6.63 18.24 3.60
C LEU A 111 6.03 19.62 3.37
N ASN A 112 4.93 19.98 4.05
CA ASN A 112 4.17 21.21 3.89
C ASN A 112 3.69 21.44 2.44
N LEU A 113 3.33 20.37 1.75
CA LEU A 113 2.91 20.38 0.36
C LEU A 113 1.51 19.80 0.18
N ILE A 114 0.78 20.34 -0.78
CA ILE A 114 -0.39 19.71 -1.40
C ILE A 114 -0.12 19.62 -2.90
N MET A 115 -0.37 18.45 -3.46
CA MET A 115 -0.21 18.18 -4.89
C MET A 115 -1.54 17.81 -5.49
N ALA A 116 -1.85 18.30 -6.68
CA ALA A 116 -3.04 17.92 -7.42
C ALA A 116 -2.69 17.62 -8.88
N ALA A 117 -3.22 16.54 -9.43
CA ALA A 117 -3.06 16.20 -10.84
C ALA A 117 -4.26 15.43 -11.37
N ARG A 118 -4.46 15.49 -12.69
CA ARG A 118 -5.39 14.58 -13.40
C ARG A 118 -4.74 13.23 -13.66
N ASP A 119 -3.47 13.23 -14.06
CA ASP A 119 -2.68 12.01 -14.18
C ASP A 119 -2.09 11.63 -12.80
N PHE A 120 -2.84 10.80 -12.09
CA PHE A 120 -2.45 10.33 -10.77
C PHE A 120 -1.36 9.24 -10.81
N TYR A 121 -1.11 8.61 -11.93
CA TYR A 121 -0.02 7.64 -12.09
C TYR A 121 1.33 8.35 -12.10
N THR A 122 1.46 9.37 -12.95
CA THR A 122 2.65 10.24 -13.00
C THR A 122 2.81 11.04 -11.70
N GLN A 123 1.69 11.46 -11.09
CA GLN A 123 1.71 12.11 -9.77
C GLN A 123 2.31 11.20 -8.68
N ASP A 124 1.94 9.92 -8.63
CA ASP A 124 2.49 8.97 -7.64
C ASP A 124 3.99 8.72 -7.88
N TYR A 125 4.44 8.70 -9.15
CA TYR A 125 5.86 8.63 -9.49
C TYR A 125 6.62 9.84 -8.93
N PHE A 126 6.12 11.04 -9.18
CA PHE A 126 6.71 12.27 -8.68
C PHE A 126 6.69 12.36 -7.15
N ALA A 127 5.57 12.00 -6.53
CA ALA A 127 5.45 11.98 -5.07
C ALA A 127 6.46 11.01 -4.40
N ALA A 128 6.74 9.86 -5.01
CA ALA A 128 7.79 8.96 -4.54
C ALA A 128 9.19 9.60 -4.62
N GLN A 129 9.48 10.40 -5.66
CA GLN A 129 10.72 11.16 -5.75
C GLN A 129 10.86 12.21 -4.64
N LEU A 130 9.77 12.90 -4.28
CA LEU A 130 9.77 13.86 -3.16
C LEU A 130 10.07 13.17 -1.82
N MET A 131 9.61 11.93 -1.64
CA MET A 131 9.96 11.09 -0.48
C MET A 131 11.41 10.60 -0.50
N LYS A 132 12.19 10.92 -1.55
CA LYS A 132 13.54 10.36 -1.80
C LYS A 132 13.54 8.83 -1.91
N LEU A 133 12.43 8.24 -2.33
CA LEU A 133 12.36 6.86 -2.77
C LEU A 133 12.77 6.78 -4.24
N ASN A 134 13.36 5.66 -4.66
CA ASN A 134 13.42 5.38 -6.09
C ASN A 134 12.04 4.87 -6.55
N PRO A 135 11.32 5.58 -7.44
CA PRO A 135 9.98 5.17 -7.87
C PRO A 135 9.96 3.76 -8.48
N MET A 136 11.05 3.35 -9.14
CA MET A 136 11.17 2.05 -9.79
C MET A 136 11.33 0.88 -8.79
N ASP A 137 11.64 1.15 -7.51
CA ASP A 137 11.63 0.15 -6.44
C ASP A 137 10.22 -0.11 -5.91
N VAL A 138 9.28 0.82 -6.17
CA VAL A 138 7.87 0.67 -5.82
C VAL A 138 7.17 -0.10 -6.94
N VAL A 139 6.86 -1.37 -6.71
CA VAL A 139 6.34 -2.28 -7.76
C VAL A 139 5.15 -1.70 -8.53
N MET A 140 4.21 -1.10 -7.82
CA MET A 140 3.00 -0.48 -8.41
C MET A 140 3.36 0.68 -9.35
N ILE A 141 4.31 1.53 -8.98
CA ILE A 141 4.75 2.67 -9.80
C ILE A 141 5.56 2.17 -10.99
N ARG A 142 6.48 1.22 -10.78
CA ARG A 142 7.24 0.60 -11.85
C ARG A 142 6.33 -0.01 -12.91
N GLN A 143 5.33 -0.80 -12.50
CA GLN A 143 4.36 -1.39 -13.43
C GLN A 143 3.51 -0.33 -14.16
N ALA A 144 3.20 0.79 -13.51
CA ALA A 144 2.52 1.90 -14.16
C ALA A 144 3.40 2.52 -15.28
N VAL A 145 4.70 2.68 -15.04
CA VAL A 145 5.66 3.15 -16.07
C VAL A 145 5.81 2.11 -17.19
N GLU A 146 6.04 0.85 -16.84
CA GLU A 146 6.20 -0.25 -17.83
C GLU A 146 4.96 -0.42 -18.74
N ARG A 147 3.77 -0.07 -18.25
CA ARG A 147 2.50 -0.11 -18.99
C ARG A 147 2.18 1.20 -19.73
N GLY A 148 3.04 2.22 -19.64
CA GLY A 148 2.79 3.54 -20.21
C GLY A 148 1.63 4.31 -19.57
N LEU A 149 1.24 3.96 -18.34
CA LEU A 149 0.23 4.68 -17.57
C LEU A 149 0.84 5.89 -16.86
N ALA A 150 2.08 5.78 -16.35
CA ALA A 150 2.84 6.88 -15.81
C ALA A 150 3.87 7.36 -16.85
N LEU A 151 3.97 8.67 -17.04
CA LEU A 151 4.80 9.32 -18.04
C LEU A 151 5.83 10.25 -17.36
N PRO A 152 6.93 9.70 -16.79
CA PRO A 152 7.89 10.47 -16.00
C PRO A 152 8.55 11.61 -16.76
N ASP A 153 8.72 11.45 -18.08
CA ASP A 153 9.36 12.47 -18.94
C ASP A 153 8.42 13.64 -19.31
N GLU A 154 7.13 13.50 -19.00
CA GLU A 154 6.10 14.51 -19.28
C GLU A 154 5.67 15.27 -18.02
N ILE A 155 6.46 15.24 -16.94
CA ILE A 155 6.12 15.94 -15.70
C ILE A 155 6.29 17.45 -15.90
N GLU A 156 5.18 18.17 -15.85
CA GLU A 156 5.15 19.62 -15.79
C GLU A 156 4.63 20.07 -14.42
N LEU A 157 5.38 20.96 -13.76
CA LEU A 157 5.00 21.48 -12.45
C LEU A 157 4.43 22.90 -12.62
N ALA A 158 3.27 23.14 -12.03
CA ALA A 158 2.65 24.43 -11.93
C ALA A 158 2.37 24.76 -10.46
N GLY A 159 2.53 26.03 -10.09
CA GLY A 159 2.32 26.50 -8.73
C GLY A 159 3.62 26.88 -8.02
N GLU A 160 3.68 26.64 -6.72
CA GLU A 160 4.84 27.01 -5.90
C GLU A 160 6.03 26.06 -6.14
N GLN A 161 7.23 26.57 -5.85
CA GLN A 161 8.45 25.77 -5.94
C GLN A 161 8.47 24.70 -4.87
N ILE A 162 9.07 23.54 -5.22
CA ILE A 162 9.30 22.46 -4.28
C ILE A 162 10.29 22.95 -3.22
N PRO A 163 10.01 22.73 -1.91
CA PRO A 163 10.94 23.10 -0.86
C PRO A 163 12.32 22.46 -1.05
N GLU A 164 13.37 23.24 -0.87
CA GLU A 164 14.73 22.72 -0.84
C GLU A 164 15.00 21.90 0.44
N GLY A 165 15.98 21.02 0.38
CA GLY A 165 16.45 20.28 1.58
C GLY A 165 15.52 19.19 2.08
N LEU A 166 14.59 18.69 1.24
CA LEU A 166 13.76 17.54 1.61
C LEU A 166 14.61 16.35 2.07
N THR A 167 14.31 15.83 3.26
CA THR A 167 14.99 14.68 3.84
C THR A 167 14.37 13.36 3.34
N PRO A 168 15.18 12.29 3.22
CA PRO A 168 14.67 10.99 2.84
C PRO A 168 13.69 10.43 3.88
N PHE A 169 12.59 9.86 3.40
CA PHE A 169 11.63 9.16 4.25
C PHE A 169 12.21 7.87 4.80
N GLU A 170 11.95 7.57 6.06
CA GLU A 170 12.28 6.30 6.65
C GLU A 170 11.45 5.18 5.99
N LYS A 171 12.14 4.20 5.39
CA LYS A 171 11.47 3.04 4.77
C LYS A 171 10.83 2.15 5.84
N PRO A 172 9.71 1.48 5.54
CA PRO A 172 9.17 0.45 6.42
C PRO A 172 10.20 -0.64 6.73
N ASP A 173 10.13 -1.24 7.91
CA ASP A 173 11.04 -2.33 8.30
C ASP A 173 11.04 -3.51 7.31
N THR A 174 9.92 -3.72 6.62
CA THR A 174 9.78 -4.71 5.55
C THR A 174 10.60 -4.41 4.30
N HIS A 175 11.02 -3.15 4.09
CA HIS A 175 11.72 -2.65 2.91
C HIS A 175 13.13 -2.11 3.20
N LYS A 176 13.64 -2.22 4.44
CA LYS A 176 14.97 -1.69 4.84
C LYS A 176 16.17 -2.46 4.29
N LEU A 177 15.99 -3.69 3.79
CA LEU A 177 17.10 -4.46 3.22
C LEU A 177 17.02 -4.43 1.70
N ASP A 178 17.90 -3.67 1.11
CA ASP A 178 18.23 -3.74 -0.30
C ASP A 178 19.53 -4.55 -0.47
N PHE A 179 19.39 -5.80 -0.91
CA PHE A 179 20.53 -6.67 -1.15
C PHE A 179 21.10 -6.56 -2.56
N SER A 180 20.52 -5.67 -3.39
CA SER A 180 20.93 -5.53 -4.78
C SER A 180 22.37 -5.03 -4.94
N THR A 181 22.90 -4.32 -3.94
CA THR A 181 24.24 -3.71 -3.98
C THR A 181 25.37 -4.60 -3.45
N SER A 182 25.05 -5.70 -2.76
CA SER A 182 26.05 -6.50 -2.01
C SER A 182 26.32 -7.88 -2.59
N VAL A 183 25.62 -8.32 -3.63
CA VAL A 183 25.76 -9.67 -4.21
C VAL A 183 26.01 -9.58 -5.72
N PRO A 184 27.00 -10.29 -6.26
CA PRO A 184 27.23 -10.34 -7.70
C PRO A 184 25.98 -10.78 -8.46
N PRO A 185 25.68 -10.21 -9.66
CA PRO A 185 24.42 -10.41 -10.38
C PRO A 185 24.04 -11.88 -10.64
N PHE A 186 25.01 -12.75 -10.85
CA PHE A 186 24.79 -14.18 -11.12
C PHE A 186 24.41 -14.99 -9.87
N LEU A 187 24.78 -14.53 -8.66
CA LEU A 187 24.39 -15.13 -7.38
C LEU A 187 23.16 -14.46 -6.75
N ALA A 188 22.78 -13.28 -7.25
CA ALA A 188 21.69 -12.50 -6.68
C ALA A 188 20.34 -13.23 -6.74
N ARG A 189 20.01 -13.90 -7.84
CA ARG A 189 18.73 -14.63 -7.99
C ARG A 189 18.54 -15.78 -7.00
N PRO A 190 19.45 -16.78 -6.91
CA PRO A 190 19.27 -17.87 -5.96
C PRO A 190 19.42 -17.41 -4.50
N ALA A 191 20.34 -16.50 -4.20
CA ALA A 191 20.53 -15.95 -2.86
C ALA A 191 19.30 -15.17 -2.39
N THR A 192 18.71 -14.31 -3.22
CA THR A 192 17.49 -13.56 -2.88
C THR A 192 16.27 -14.47 -2.72
N MET A 193 16.17 -15.56 -3.48
CA MET A 193 15.07 -16.51 -3.35
C MET A 193 15.14 -17.27 -2.01
N LEU A 194 16.34 -17.73 -1.63
CA LEU A 194 16.58 -18.41 -0.37
C LEU A 194 16.39 -17.44 0.82
N MET A 195 16.93 -16.24 0.72
CA MET A 195 16.82 -15.21 1.76
C MET A 195 15.39 -14.69 1.93
N LYS A 196 14.61 -14.49 0.86
CA LYS A 196 13.19 -14.13 0.94
C LYS A 196 12.38 -15.14 1.75
N HIS A 197 12.76 -16.42 1.71
CA HIS A 197 12.11 -17.45 2.51
C HIS A 197 12.42 -17.32 4.01
N PHE A 198 13.67 -17.00 4.36
CA PHE A 198 14.12 -16.85 5.75
C PHE A 198 13.82 -15.48 6.36
N LEU A 199 13.72 -14.43 5.54
CA LEU A 199 13.52 -13.04 5.99
C LEU A 199 12.06 -12.56 5.91
N LYS A 200 11.11 -13.49 5.85
CA LYS A 200 9.69 -13.15 5.82
C LYS A 200 9.31 -12.34 7.06
N SER A 201 8.68 -11.19 6.84
CA SER A 201 8.19 -10.36 7.94
C SER A 201 6.85 -10.88 8.47
N TYR A 202 6.67 -10.83 9.79
CA TYR A 202 5.47 -11.29 10.46
C TYR A 202 4.91 -10.23 11.40
N PRO A 203 3.57 -10.18 11.58
CA PRO A 203 2.97 -9.34 12.60
C PRO A 203 3.33 -9.85 13.99
N LYS A 204 3.65 -8.92 14.90
CA LYS A 204 3.88 -9.19 16.31
C LYS A 204 2.95 -8.33 17.15
N VAL A 205 2.20 -8.96 18.07
CA VAL A 205 1.35 -8.26 19.04
C VAL A 205 2.18 -7.80 20.22
N ASN A 206 1.91 -6.58 20.66
CA ASN A 206 2.27 -6.13 22.01
C ASN A 206 1.07 -6.45 22.93
N PRO A 207 1.20 -7.41 23.87
CA PRO A 207 0.10 -7.79 24.74
C PRO A 207 -0.31 -6.68 25.71
N ASP A 208 0.59 -5.78 26.08
CA ASP A 208 0.30 -4.69 27.02
C ASP A 208 -0.63 -3.64 26.40
N ILE A 209 -0.52 -3.42 25.09
CA ILE A 209 -1.34 -2.48 24.32
C ILE A 209 -2.61 -3.15 23.79
N CYS A 210 -2.59 -4.46 23.56
CA CYS A 210 -3.71 -5.18 22.97
C CYS A 210 -4.94 -5.18 23.88
N VAL A 211 -6.06 -4.67 23.39
CA VAL A 211 -7.35 -4.62 24.10
C VAL A 211 -8.27 -5.80 23.78
N GLY A 212 -7.86 -6.76 22.95
CA GLY A 212 -8.62 -7.96 22.63
C GLY A 212 -9.89 -7.75 21.79
N CYS A 213 -10.00 -6.62 21.08
CA CYS A 213 -11.22 -6.23 20.35
C CYS A 213 -11.60 -7.14 19.16
N GLY A 214 -10.73 -8.04 18.71
CA GLY A 214 -11.02 -9.02 17.66
C GLY A 214 -10.87 -8.51 16.22
N ARG A 215 -10.77 -7.20 15.94
CA ARG A 215 -10.71 -6.64 14.57
C ARG A 215 -9.60 -7.25 13.70
N CYS A 216 -8.44 -7.55 14.27
CA CYS A 216 -7.34 -8.19 13.55
C CYS A 216 -7.66 -9.65 13.15
N ALA A 217 -8.44 -10.37 13.96
CA ALA A 217 -8.88 -11.72 13.67
C ALA A 217 -9.94 -11.72 12.56
N GLU A 218 -10.89 -10.80 12.62
CA GLU A 218 -11.93 -10.59 11.61
C GLU A 218 -11.33 -10.21 10.24
N SER A 219 -10.35 -9.31 10.23
CA SER A 219 -9.68 -8.86 9.01
C SER A 219 -8.60 -9.81 8.48
N CYS A 220 -8.34 -10.93 9.15
CA CYS A 220 -7.31 -11.87 8.71
C CYS A 220 -7.85 -12.84 7.65
N PRO A 221 -7.49 -12.69 6.35
CA PRO A 221 -8.04 -13.55 5.29
C PRO A 221 -7.52 -14.99 5.37
N ALA A 222 -6.42 -15.21 6.08
CA ALA A 222 -5.85 -16.55 6.33
C ALA A 222 -6.37 -17.19 7.63
N HIS A 223 -7.22 -16.50 8.40
CA HIS A 223 -7.83 -16.96 9.65
C HIS A 223 -6.84 -17.52 10.68
N ILE A 224 -5.63 -16.95 10.73
CA ILE A 224 -4.53 -17.42 11.60
C ILE A 224 -4.46 -16.70 12.95
N ILE A 225 -5.40 -15.79 13.22
CA ILE A 225 -5.44 -14.98 14.44
C ILE A 225 -6.60 -15.45 15.30
N LYS A 226 -6.32 -15.72 16.57
CA LYS A 226 -7.33 -16.09 17.59
C LYS A 226 -7.24 -15.12 18.76
N ILE A 227 -8.40 -14.80 19.33
CA ILE A 227 -8.45 -14.02 20.57
C ILE A 227 -8.57 -15.04 21.73
N LYS A 228 -7.58 -14.99 22.63
CA LYS A 228 -7.57 -15.79 23.87
C LYS A 228 -7.19 -14.85 25.03
N ASP A 229 -7.81 -15.00 26.16
CA ASP A 229 -7.56 -14.20 27.36
C ASP A 229 -7.54 -12.67 27.06
N LYS A 230 -8.49 -12.21 26.24
CA LYS A 230 -8.58 -10.82 25.76
C LYS A 230 -7.32 -10.31 25.03
N LYS A 231 -6.54 -11.21 24.43
CA LYS A 231 -5.33 -10.87 23.65
C LYS A 231 -5.35 -11.58 22.30
N ALA A 232 -4.74 -10.96 21.30
CA ALA A 232 -4.60 -11.56 19.98
C ALA A 232 -3.37 -12.48 19.93
N HIS A 233 -3.56 -13.70 19.41
CA HIS A 233 -2.53 -14.71 19.20
C HIS A 233 -2.41 -15.06 17.73
N PHE A 234 -1.19 -15.08 17.22
CA PHE A 234 -0.87 -15.31 15.80
C PHE A 234 -0.20 -16.66 15.61
N THR A 235 -0.61 -17.37 14.56
CA THR A 235 0.10 -18.55 14.07
C THR A 235 0.92 -18.15 12.85
N LYS A 236 2.26 -18.32 12.87
CA LYS A 236 3.13 -17.98 11.72
C LYS A 236 2.81 -18.81 10.48
N LYS A 237 2.44 -20.09 10.68
CA LYS A 237 2.05 -21.01 9.59
C LYS A 237 0.77 -20.49 8.92
N GLY A 238 0.82 -20.32 7.58
CA GLY A 238 -0.30 -19.79 6.79
C GLY A 238 -0.36 -18.26 6.69
N CYS A 239 0.50 -17.50 7.41
CA CYS A 239 0.55 -16.07 7.27
C CYS A 239 1.04 -15.67 5.88
N ILE A 240 0.28 -14.83 5.17
CA ILE A 240 0.62 -14.30 3.85
C ILE A 240 1.36 -12.95 3.92
N SER A 241 1.62 -12.41 5.12
CA SER A 241 2.30 -11.12 5.36
C SER A 241 1.63 -9.91 4.67
N CYS A 242 0.31 -9.90 4.59
CA CYS A 242 -0.46 -8.77 4.04
C CYS A 242 -0.57 -7.58 4.98
N PHE A 243 -0.33 -7.79 6.28
CA PHE A 243 -0.39 -6.79 7.36
C PHE A 243 -1.75 -6.10 7.57
N CYS A 244 -2.85 -6.59 6.98
CA CYS A 244 -4.21 -6.09 7.25
C CYS A 244 -4.53 -6.04 8.75
N CYS A 245 -4.01 -7.00 9.53
CA CYS A 245 -4.17 -7.02 10.99
C CYS A 245 -3.52 -5.81 11.68
N GLN A 246 -2.41 -5.28 11.15
CA GLN A 246 -1.76 -4.06 11.63
C GLN A 246 -2.60 -2.84 11.28
N GLU A 247 -3.06 -2.75 10.03
CA GLU A 247 -3.87 -1.63 9.54
C GLU A 247 -5.18 -1.47 10.32
N MET A 248 -5.83 -2.61 10.62
CA MET A 248 -7.13 -2.65 11.29
C MET A 248 -7.04 -2.55 12.82
N CYS A 249 -5.85 -2.49 13.42
CA CYS A 249 -5.69 -2.44 14.86
C CYS A 249 -5.91 -1.02 15.41
N PRO A 250 -7.03 -0.72 16.11
CA PRO A 250 -7.32 0.62 16.60
C PRO A 250 -6.38 1.03 17.73
N ALA A 251 -5.88 0.06 18.49
CA ALA A 251 -4.93 0.28 19.58
C ALA A 251 -3.47 0.36 19.11
N LYS A 252 -3.19 0.20 17.79
CA LYS A 252 -1.83 0.12 17.23
C LYS A 252 -0.92 -0.91 17.94
N ALA A 253 -1.53 -1.96 18.48
CA ALA A 253 -0.85 -3.01 19.25
C ALA A 253 -0.07 -4.01 18.36
N ILE A 254 -0.12 -3.90 17.03
CA ILE A 254 0.50 -4.84 16.12
C ILE A 254 1.61 -4.13 15.35
N SER A 255 2.83 -4.60 15.54
CA SER A 255 4.00 -4.17 14.78
C SER A 255 4.41 -5.25 13.77
N VAL A 256 5.16 -4.85 12.73
CA VAL A 256 5.77 -5.78 11.79
C VAL A 256 7.20 -6.04 12.24
N LYS A 257 7.56 -7.30 12.41
CA LYS A 257 8.94 -7.69 12.70
C LYS A 257 9.40 -8.72 11.69
N ARG A 258 10.69 -8.66 11.33
CA ARG A 258 11.33 -9.72 10.56
C ARG A 258 11.48 -10.97 11.40
N ALA A 259 11.37 -12.13 10.77
CA ALA A 259 11.91 -13.35 11.33
C ALA A 259 13.44 -13.24 11.24
N LEU A 260 14.10 -13.03 12.37
CA LEU A 260 15.51 -13.28 12.55
C LEU A 260 15.68 -14.78 12.76
#